data_4f84bc7462fe1ee22d965a3ef79472a5
#
_entry.id   4f84bc7462fe1ee22d965a3ef79472a5
#
_cell.length_a   1.000
_cell.length_b   1.000
_cell.length_c   1.000
_cell.angle_alpha   90.00
_cell.angle_beta   90.00
_cell.angle_gamma   90.00
#
_symmetry.space_group_name_H-M   'P 1'
#
loop_
_entity.id
_entity.type
_entity.pdbx_description
1 polymer ?
#
loop_
_entity_poly.entity_id
_entity_poly.type
_entity_poly.pdbx_seq_one_letter_code
_entity_poly.pdbx_strand_id
1 'polypeptide(L)'
;MMQFDVVVIGGGAAGLYTALSLSAITAAGGQGLRVALLTKDNLAISASDWAQGGIAAVMDRQDSVTFHAEDTLKAGAGLCDPAAVEVLVNHAPECIRRLIELGVEFDRHGDQSLAMTLEAAHSHRRVLHAADATGRALVTTLASQVMSQAESQKNQKIKNQKNDPHHAPIEVLAGWLALDLCMVGQRCRGVYCLNPAGQWEIIEAAAVVLATGGGAQVFAQNTNPPASTGDGVAMAWRAGAEIRDMEFVQFHPTALAVAGAPRFLISEAVRGEGAHLVDAKGERFAFRYHPQGELAPRDVVSRAVFRHLQATGEPTAWLDLSPIAPERISYRFPNIIKLCQQWQIDLFTQPIPVTPAAHYCMGGVTTDTWGATSLRGLYAVGETASTGVHGANRLASNSLLECFVFGGRLATAIQRDYGDLNAVTEAEQANLAMQRQCLSQSDLASSDLASDVMASTSTAILRIKEEVQQLMWRQAGISRDGVQLAAALTDVEEYRMAMAALETSQRLWVETRNLLDVAYLMLRSALFRTESRGAHQRNDYPEIDDQWLCHTVVVGETIGQKSLGKGL
;
A
#
# COMPACT_ATOMS: atom_id res chain seq x y z
N MET A 1 9.08 -24.52 15.68
CA MET A 1 9.01 -23.18 16.29
C MET A 1 10.11 -22.31 15.70
N MET A 2 9.75 -21.17 15.14
CA MET A 2 10.69 -20.24 14.54
C MET A 2 10.80 -18.99 15.40
N GLN A 3 12.03 -18.52 15.61
CA GLN A 3 12.33 -17.33 16.39
C GLN A 3 13.32 -16.46 15.62
N PHE A 4 12.99 -15.19 15.48
CA PHE A 4 13.78 -14.17 14.80
C PHE A 4 13.94 -12.93 15.67
N ASP A 5 14.85 -12.05 15.29
CA ASP A 5 14.95 -10.74 15.93
C ASP A 5 13.88 -9.80 15.40
N VAL A 6 13.65 -9.84 14.07
CA VAL A 6 12.63 -9.05 13.38
C VAL A 6 11.87 -9.92 12.37
N VAL A 7 10.54 -9.78 12.34
CA VAL A 7 9.68 -10.32 11.28
C VAL A 7 9.14 -9.16 10.45
N VAL A 8 9.41 -9.18 9.14
CA VAL A 8 8.84 -8.24 8.17
C VAL A 8 7.74 -8.97 7.38
N ILE A 9 6.52 -8.45 7.41
CA ILE A 9 5.35 -9.04 6.75
C ILE A 9 5.01 -8.24 5.50
N GLY A 10 5.24 -8.83 4.32
CA GLY A 10 4.99 -8.24 3.01
C GLY A 10 6.25 -8.17 2.14
N GLY A 11 6.17 -8.74 0.93
CA GLY A 11 7.27 -8.83 -0.05
C GLY A 11 7.27 -7.70 -1.10
N GLY A 12 6.59 -6.56 -0.83
CA GLY A 12 6.62 -5.37 -1.69
C GLY A 12 7.87 -4.51 -1.48
N ALA A 13 7.94 -3.36 -2.17
CA ALA A 13 9.09 -2.44 -2.10
C ALA A 13 9.47 -2.06 -0.67
N ALA A 14 8.49 -1.73 0.18
CA ALA A 14 8.71 -1.37 1.58
C ALA A 14 9.33 -2.53 2.38
N GLY A 15 8.77 -3.74 2.27
CA GLY A 15 9.27 -4.90 3.01
C GLY A 15 10.64 -5.36 2.56
N LEU A 16 10.88 -5.43 1.24
CA LEU A 16 12.17 -5.80 0.67
C LEU A 16 13.28 -4.82 1.11
N TYR A 17 13.04 -3.52 0.98
CA TYR A 17 14.01 -2.51 1.37
C TYR A 17 14.27 -2.48 2.87
N THR A 18 13.21 -2.64 3.69
CA THR A 18 13.33 -2.71 5.15
C THR A 18 14.13 -3.95 5.58
N ALA A 19 13.86 -5.13 4.98
CA ALA A 19 14.60 -6.34 5.28
C ALA A 19 16.09 -6.20 4.94
N LEU A 20 16.43 -5.63 3.77
CA LEU A 20 17.80 -5.33 3.38
C LEU A 20 18.47 -4.31 4.32
N SER A 21 17.73 -3.29 4.75
CA SER A 21 18.24 -2.28 5.67
C SER A 21 18.53 -2.88 7.06
N LEU A 22 17.65 -3.74 7.57
CA LEU A 22 17.82 -4.45 8.85
C LEU A 22 18.99 -5.43 8.80
N SER A 23 19.17 -6.16 7.70
CA SER A 23 20.26 -7.15 7.55
C SER A 23 21.64 -6.50 7.48
N ALA A 24 21.73 -5.25 7.02
CA ALA A 24 22.97 -4.48 6.96
C ALA A 24 23.37 -3.87 8.31
N ILE A 25 22.52 -4.01 9.34
CA ILE A 25 22.72 -3.43 10.67
C ILE A 25 23.25 -4.49 11.64
N THR A 26 24.26 -4.13 12.44
CA THR A 26 24.70 -4.93 13.57
C THR A 26 24.08 -4.43 14.86
N ALA A 27 23.49 -5.35 15.64
CA ALA A 27 22.99 -5.04 16.97
C ALA A 27 24.10 -4.63 17.93
N ALA A 28 23.76 -3.99 19.06
CA ALA A 28 24.68 -3.74 20.15
C ALA A 28 25.29 -5.10 20.61
N GLY A 29 26.59 -5.30 20.36
CA GLY A 29 27.28 -6.59 20.60
C GLY A 29 27.89 -7.20 19.34
N GLY A 30 27.75 -6.58 18.17
CA GLY A 30 28.45 -6.96 16.93
C GLY A 30 27.82 -8.12 16.15
N GLN A 31 26.64 -8.61 16.55
CA GLN A 31 25.88 -9.60 15.78
C GLN A 31 24.82 -8.94 14.92
N GLY A 32 24.69 -9.37 13.67
CA GLY A 32 23.60 -8.94 12.79
C GLY A 32 22.23 -9.46 13.23
N LEU A 33 21.18 -8.71 12.96
CA LEU A 33 19.78 -9.09 13.28
C LEU A 33 19.29 -10.21 12.36
N ARG A 34 18.74 -11.29 12.92
CA ARG A 34 18.07 -12.36 12.15
C ARG A 34 16.69 -11.87 11.69
N VAL A 35 16.53 -11.68 10.40
CA VAL A 35 15.30 -11.14 9.80
C VAL A 35 14.54 -12.25 9.09
N ALA A 36 13.24 -12.41 9.38
CA ALA A 36 12.31 -13.16 8.54
C ALA A 36 11.54 -12.21 7.64
N LEU A 37 11.52 -12.48 6.35
CA LEU A 37 10.65 -11.82 5.39
C LEU A 37 9.53 -12.78 4.99
N LEU A 38 8.31 -12.51 5.50
CA LEU A 38 7.13 -13.33 5.30
C LEU A 38 6.26 -12.73 4.19
N THR A 39 5.88 -13.54 3.22
CA THR A 39 4.97 -13.12 2.14
C THR A 39 3.99 -14.22 1.77
N LYS A 40 2.72 -13.87 1.59
CA LYS A 40 1.65 -14.81 1.21
C LYS A 40 1.71 -15.30 -0.24
N ASP A 41 2.48 -14.58 -1.07
CA ASP A 41 2.74 -14.92 -2.47
C ASP A 41 4.25 -14.94 -2.75
N ASN A 42 4.65 -15.07 -4.01
CA ASN A 42 6.04 -14.90 -4.43
C ASN A 42 6.47 -13.43 -4.29
N LEU A 43 7.75 -13.18 -4.06
CA LEU A 43 8.32 -11.83 -3.92
C LEU A 43 8.09 -10.90 -5.11
N ALA A 44 7.83 -11.45 -6.31
CA ALA A 44 7.56 -10.68 -7.52
C ALA A 44 6.10 -10.18 -7.64
N ILE A 45 5.19 -10.56 -6.72
CA ILE A 45 3.76 -10.21 -6.81
C ILE A 45 3.44 -9.15 -5.75
N SER A 46 3.41 -7.88 -6.16
CA SER A 46 3.06 -6.77 -5.27
C SER A 46 2.47 -5.58 -6.04
N ALA A 47 1.74 -4.69 -5.35
CA ALA A 47 1.29 -3.43 -5.93
C ALA A 47 2.47 -2.56 -6.38
N SER A 48 3.62 -2.67 -5.69
CA SER A 48 4.85 -1.97 -6.07
C SER A 48 5.41 -2.44 -7.42
N ASP A 49 5.33 -3.75 -7.75
CA ASP A 49 5.73 -4.29 -9.06
C ASP A 49 4.88 -3.71 -10.21
N TRP A 50 3.62 -3.39 -9.93
CA TRP A 50 2.69 -2.82 -10.91
C TRP A 50 2.81 -1.31 -11.06
N ALA A 51 3.62 -0.63 -10.24
CA ALA A 51 3.78 0.81 -10.29
C ALA A 51 4.50 1.24 -11.58
N GLN A 52 3.77 1.98 -12.43
CA GLN A 52 4.26 2.46 -13.73
C GLN A 52 4.95 3.82 -13.63
N GLY A 53 4.52 4.66 -12.66
CA GLY A 53 5.06 5.99 -12.42
C GLY A 53 6.52 5.93 -11.96
N GLY A 54 7.01 7.04 -11.42
CA GLY A 54 8.36 7.15 -10.94
C GLY A 54 8.47 7.25 -9.43
N ILE A 55 9.62 7.72 -8.99
CA ILE A 55 9.92 8.07 -7.62
C ILE A 55 10.38 9.53 -7.57
N ALA A 56 9.72 10.35 -6.74
CA ALA A 56 10.01 11.78 -6.66
C ALA A 56 11.22 12.03 -5.75
N ALA A 57 12.25 12.72 -6.25
CA ALA A 57 13.38 13.15 -5.44
C ALA A 57 14.07 14.36 -6.09
N VAL A 58 14.55 15.27 -5.25
CA VAL A 58 15.31 16.46 -5.70
C VAL A 58 16.74 16.06 -6.02
N MET A 59 17.04 15.89 -7.32
CA MET A 59 18.37 15.49 -7.81
C MET A 59 19.01 16.57 -8.71
N ASP A 60 18.25 17.61 -9.09
CA ASP A 60 18.70 18.72 -9.93
C ASP A 60 18.89 19.99 -9.09
N ARG A 61 19.85 20.85 -9.50
CA ARG A 61 20.14 22.15 -8.86
C ARG A 61 19.05 23.19 -9.07
N GLN A 62 18.18 23.01 -10.07
CA GLN A 62 17.06 23.92 -10.35
C GLN A 62 15.84 23.64 -9.49
N ASP A 63 15.83 22.52 -8.75
CA ASP A 63 14.80 22.12 -7.81
C ASP A 63 15.28 22.24 -6.36
N SER A 64 14.36 22.24 -5.40
CA SER A 64 14.70 22.26 -3.97
C SER A 64 13.77 21.38 -3.15
N VAL A 65 14.26 20.90 -2.01
CA VAL A 65 13.45 20.15 -1.04
C VAL A 65 12.26 20.98 -0.54
N THR A 66 12.40 22.31 -0.50
CA THR A 66 11.31 23.23 -0.16
C THR A 66 10.18 23.16 -1.19
N PHE A 67 10.49 23.22 -2.49
CA PHE A 67 9.47 23.09 -3.54
C PHE A 67 8.79 21.71 -3.52
N HIS A 68 9.56 20.64 -3.25
CA HIS A 68 8.98 19.30 -3.11
C HIS A 68 8.06 19.20 -1.89
N ALA A 69 8.43 19.82 -0.75
CA ALA A 69 7.59 19.89 0.43
C ALA A 69 6.30 20.68 0.17
N GLU A 70 6.40 21.87 -0.46
CA GLU A 70 5.25 22.71 -0.81
C GLU A 70 4.26 21.98 -1.74
N ASP A 71 4.75 21.30 -2.78
CA ASP A 71 3.92 20.50 -3.68
C ASP A 71 3.21 19.37 -2.91
N THR A 72 3.92 18.70 -1.99
CA THR A 72 3.36 17.62 -1.17
C THR A 72 2.28 18.13 -0.22
N LEU A 73 2.55 19.21 0.52
CA LEU A 73 1.59 19.85 1.44
C LEU A 73 0.34 20.33 0.70
N LYS A 74 0.53 20.95 -0.47
CA LYS A 74 -0.58 21.41 -1.31
C LYS A 74 -1.44 20.25 -1.80
N ALA A 75 -0.83 19.17 -2.27
CA ALA A 75 -1.55 17.97 -2.72
C ALA A 75 -2.36 17.35 -1.59
N GLY A 76 -1.84 17.33 -0.36
CA GLY A 76 -2.48 16.76 0.82
C GLY A 76 -3.63 17.58 1.41
N ALA A 77 -4.00 18.71 0.77
CA ALA A 77 -5.17 19.53 1.10
C ALA A 77 -5.25 19.96 2.58
N GLY A 78 -4.11 20.29 3.18
CA GLY A 78 -3.99 20.81 4.55
C GLY A 78 -3.95 19.74 5.66
N LEU A 79 -3.98 18.44 5.32
CA LEU A 79 -3.97 17.35 6.30
C LEU A 79 -2.63 16.59 6.37
N CYS A 80 -1.58 17.03 5.67
CA CYS A 80 -0.26 16.46 5.89
C CYS A 80 0.28 16.80 7.26
N ASP A 81 1.04 15.89 7.86
CA ASP A 81 1.92 16.19 8.99
C ASP A 81 3.21 16.83 8.46
N PRO A 82 3.47 18.13 8.71
CA PRO A 82 4.63 18.82 8.11
C PRO A 82 5.96 18.16 8.46
N ALA A 83 6.11 17.63 9.68
CA ALA A 83 7.32 16.93 10.11
C ALA A 83 7.57 15.64 9.30
N ALA A 84 6.51 14.91 8.95
CA ALA A 84 6.63 13.70 8.12
C ALA A 84 6.99 14.06 6.67
N VAL A 85 6.41 15.15 6.13
CA VAL A 85 6.76 15.67 4.80
C VAL A 85 8.22 16.11 4.77
N GLU A 86 8.68 16.86 5.77
CA GLU A 86 10.07 17.30 5.88
C GLU A 86 11.04 16.11 5.92
N VAL A 87 10.74 15.08 6.70
CA VAL A 87 11.51 13.83 6.72
C VAL A 87 11.56 13.20 5.33
N LEU A 88 10.42 13.07 4.65
CA LEU A 88 10.35 12.45 3.32
C LEU A 88 11.27 13.16 2.32
N VAL A 89 11.11 14.48 2.16
CA VAL A 89 11.80 15.23 1.10
C VAL A 89 13.29 15.41 1.36
N ASN A 90 13.69 15.56 2.64
CA ASN A 90 15.11 15.72 3.00
C ASN A 90 15.93 14.43 2.82
N HIS A 91 15.31 13.25 3.04
CA HIS A 91 16.01 11.97 2.88
C HIS A 91 15.89 11.40 1.46
N ALA A 92 15.06 11.97 0.59
CA ALA A 92 14.85 11.49 -0.77
C ALA A 92 16.13 11.36 -1.60
N PRO A 93 17.04 12.35 -1.65
CA PRO A 93 18.25 12.25 -2.47
C PRO A 93 19.21 11.14 -2.01
N GLU A 94 19.33 10.92 -0.72
CA GLU A 94 20.16 9.84 -0.15
C GLU A 94 19.56 8.48 -0.48
N CYS A 95 18.24 8.38 -0.34
CA CYS A 95 17.49 7.17 -0.67
C CYS A 95 17.69 6.76 -2.13
N ILE A 96 17.61 7.69 -3.08
CA ILE A 96 17.88 7.41 -4.50
C ILE A 96 19.32 6.91 -4.71
N ARG A 97 20.32 7.55 -4.09
CA ARG A 97 21.71 7.08 -4.18
C ARG A 97 21.86 5.65 -3.67
N ARG A 98 21.22 5.33 -2.54
CA ARG A 98 21.22 3.97 -1.98
C ARG A 98 20.57 2.95 -2.89
N LEU A 99 19.45 3.29 -3.55
CA LEU A 99 18.80 2.42 -4.54
C LEU A 99 19.72 2.15 -5.74
N ILE A 100 20.42 3.15 -6.25
CA ILE A 100 21.40 3.00 -7.32
C ILE A 100 22.57 2.09 -6.87
N GLU A 101 23.09 2.25 -5.66
CA GLU A 101 24.12 1.36 -5.08
C GLU A 101 23.65 -0.09 -4.97
N LEU A 102 22.36 -0.32 -4.69
CA LEU A 102 21.74 -1.64 -4.68
C LEU A 102 21.54 -2.23 -6.10
N GLY A 103 21.81 -1.45 -7.15
CA GLY A 103 21.75 -1.90 -8.55
C GLY A 103 20.47 -1.49 -9.27
N VAL A 104 19.66 -0.57 -8.73
CA VAL A 104 18.49 -0.04 -9.44
C VAL A 104 18.95 0.85 -10.59
N GLU A 105 18.51 0.53 -11.80
CA GLU A 105 18.80 1.29 -12.99
C GLU A 105 17.65 2.25 -13.32
N PHE A 106 17.91 3.56 -13.17
CA PHE A 106 17.01 4.62 -13.64
C PHE A 106 17.45 5.10 -15.02
N ASP A 107 16.50 5.59 -15.80
CA ASP A 107 16.78 6.16 -17.12
C ASP A 107 17.75 7.34 -17.01
N ARG A 108 18.61 7.47 -18.03
CA ARG A 108 19.65 8.51 -18.08
C ARG A 108 19.64 9.22 -19.43
N HIS A 109 20.06 10.47 -19.42
CA HIS A 109 20.37 11.21 -20.63
C HIS A 109 21.68 10.71 -21.27
N GLY A 110 21.99 11.15 -22.48
CA GLY A 110 23.20 10.78 -23.18
C GLY A 110 24.51 11.18 -22.47
N ASP A 111 24.45 12.18 -21.59
CA ASP A 111 25.54 12.64 -20.71
C ASP A 111 25.62 11.87 -19.38
N GLN A 112 24.86 10.78 -19.23
CA GLN A 112 24.76 9.93 -18.04
C GLN A 112 24.07 10.58 -16.83
N SER A 113 23.57 11.81 -16.93
CA SER A 113 22.72 12.40 -15.89
C SER A 113 21.39 11.67 -15.79
N LEU A 114 20.78 11.66 -14.59
CA LEU A 114 19.50 11.01 -14.35
C LEU A 114 18.38 11.71 -15.14
N ALA A 115 17.59 10.95 -15.88
CA ALA A 115 16.43 11.47 -16.57
C ALA A 115 15.27 11.66 -15.60
N MET A 116 14.69 12.85 -15.56
CA MET A 116 13.57 13.20 -14.69
C MET A 116 12.41 13.76 -15.49
N THR A 117 11.19 13.39 -15.12
CA THR A 117 9.96 13.87 -15.75
C THR A 117 9.15 14.73 -14.79
N LEU A 118 8.24 15.52 -15.38
CA LEU A 118 7.23 16.27 -14.67
C LEU A 118 5.93 15.44 -14.63
N GLU A 119 5.37 15.25 -13.46
CA GLU A 119 4.02 14.71 -13.29
C GLU A 119 3.07 15.81 -12.79
N ALA A 120 1.76 15.60 -12.93
CA ALA A 120 0.76 16.57 -12.48
C ALA A 120 0.91 16.90 -10.98
N ALA A 121 0.63 18.14 -10.62
CA ALA A 121 0.79 18.73 -9.30
C ALA A 121 2.24 18.88 -8.80
N HIS A 122 3.27 18.47 -9.56
CA HIS A 122 4.66 18.84 -9.30
C HIS A 122 5.01 20.17 -9.96
N SER A 123 5.70 21.04 -9.23
CA SER A 123 6.20 22.32 -9.75
C SER A 123 7.49 22.18 -10.59
N HIS A 124 8.27 21.12 -10.36
CA HIS A 124 9.57 20.86 -11.00
C HIS A 124 9.69 19.42 -11.49
N ARG A 125 10.61 19.19 -12.45
CA ARG A 125 10.96 17.85 -12.94
C ARG A 125 11.79 17.15 -11.88
N ARG A 126 11.20 16.23 -11.12
CA ARG A 126 11.90 15.47 -10.07
C ARG A 126 11.54 13.99 -10.02
N VAL A 127 10.76 13.52 -10.97
CA VAL A 127 10.30 12.12 -10.96
C VAL A 127 11.26 11.28 -11.78
N LEU A 128 12.08 10.47 -11.08
CA LEU A 128 12.95 9.47 -11.68
C LEU A 128 12.12 8.26 -12.10
N HIS A 129 12.51 7.62 -13.21
CA HIS A 129 11.76 6.51 -13.78
C HIS A 129 12.68 5.50 -14.48
N ALA A 130 12.17 4.28 -14.70
CA ALA A 130 12.71 3.26 -15.57
C ALA A 130 11.63 2.93 -16.61
N ALA A 131 11.64 3.64 -17.74
CA ALA A 131 10.57 3.69 -18.74
C ALA A 131 9.18 3.92 -18.08
N ASP A 132 8.22 3.01 -18.32
CA ASP A 132 6.89 2.95 -17.68
C ASP A 132 6.73 1.71 -16.78
N ALA A 133 7.84 1.26 -16.14
CA ALA A 133 7.88 0.08 -15.29
C ALA A 133 8.82 0.26 -14.07
N THR A 134 8.84 1.47 -13.50
CA THR A 134 9.76 1.81 -12.40
C THR A 134 9.60 0.89 -11.20
N GLY A 135 8.38 0.56 -10.83
CA GLY A 135 8.10 -0.36 -9.73
C GLY A 135 8.70 -1.74 -9.95
N ARG A 136 8.56 -2.28 -11.17
CA ARG A 136 9.15 -3.58 -11.53
C ARG A 136 10.68 -3.55 -11.45
N ALA A 137 11.33 -2.52 -11.97
CA ALA A 137 12.79 -2.36 -11.86
C ALA A 137 13.25 -2.35 -10.40
N LEU A 138 12.55 -1.62 -9.53
CA LEU A 138 12.82 -1.56 -8.10
C LEU A 138 12.61 -2.92 -7.41
N VAL A 139 11.44 -3.52 -7.57
CA VAL A 139 11.08 -4.78 -6.88
C VAL A 139 11.98 -5.92 -7.33
N THR A 140 12.24 -6.05 -8.64
CA THR A 140 13.12 -7.12 -9.17
C THR A 140 14.53 -7.00 -8.62
N THR A 141 15.11 -5.79 -8.60
CA THR A 141 16.46 -5.55 -8.08
C THR A 141 16.53 -5.87 -6.59
N LEU A 142 15.60 -5.32 -5.78
CA LEU A 142 15.59 -5.55 -4.33
C LEU A 142 15.33 -7.02 -3.98
N ALA A 143 14.42 -7.71 -4.69
CA ALA A 143 14.17 -9.14 -4.49
C ALA A 143 15.41 -9.97 -4.82
N SER A 144 16.14 -9.65 -5.90
CA SER A 144 17.40 -10.30 -6.23
C SER A 144 18.45 -10.13 -5.15
N GLN A 145 18.57 -8.94 -4.55
CA GLN A 145 19.48 -8.68 -3.43
C GLN A 145 19.09 -9.50 -2.18
N VAL A 146 17.80 -9.55 -1.83
CA VAL A 146 17.29 -10.36 -0.71
C VAL A 146 17.60 -11.84 -0.95
N MET A 147 17.30 -12.37 -2.14
CA MET A 147 17.54 -13.79 -2.47
C MET A 147 19.03 -14.14 -2.48
N SER A 148 19.88 -13.28 -3.01
CA SER A 148 21.35 -13.46 -2.98
C SER A 148 21.88 -13.58 -1.55
N GLN A 149 21.41 -12.74 -0.62
CA GLN A 149 21.77 -12.82 0.79
C GLN A 149 21.26 -14.13 1.42
N ALA A 150 20.02 -14.54 1.14
CA ALA A 150 19.43 -15.77 1.65
C ALA A 150 20.18 -17.04 1.17
N GLU A 151 20.60 -17.09 -0.10
CA GLU A 151 21.35 -18.21 -0.69
C GLU A 151 22.80 -18.31 -0.19
N SER A 152 23.48 -17.17 -0.06
CA SER A 152 24.86 -17.12 0.45
C SER A 152 24.98 -17.80 1.82
N GLN A 153 23.96 -17.69 2.63
CA GLN A 153 23.91 -18.27 3.97
C GLN A 153 23.56 -19.77 4.00
N LYS A 154 22.65 -20.23 3.12
CA LYS A 154 22.41 -21.68 2.97
C LYS A 154 23.73 -22.39 2.64
N ASN A 155 24.53 -21.78 1.75
CA ASN A 155 25.83 -22.29 1.35
C ASN A 155 26.88 -22.25 2.47
N GLN A 156 26.87 -21.20 3.34
CA GLN A 156 27.77 -21.10 4.50
C GLN A 156 27.41 -22.12 5.59
N LYS A 157 26.11 -22.32 5.89
CA LYS A 157 25.64 -23.35 6.82
C LYS A 157 26.06 -24.77 6.36
N ILE A 158 25.98 -25.05 5.05
CA ILE A 158 26.39 -26.34 4.47
C ILE A 158 27.92 -26.55 4.62
N LYS A 159 28.71 -25.48 4.53
CA LYS A 159 30.19 -25.55 4.60
C LYS A 159 30.76 -25.42 6.01
N ASN A 160 29.93 -25.36 7.06
CA ASN A 160 30.34 -25.13 8.46
C ASN A 160 31.27 -23.89 8.64
N GLN A 161 31.17 -22.89 7.77
CA GLN A 161 31.91 -21.64 7.87
C GLN A 161 31.23 -20.70 8.86
N LYS A 162 32.03 -19.96 9.67
CA LYS A 162 31.49 -18.92 10.56
C LYS A 162 30.78 -17.86 9.72
N ASN A 163 29.56 -17.49 10.15
CA ASN A 163 28.81 -16.39 9.55
C ASN A 163 29.69 -15.12 9.50
N ASP A 164 29.59 -14.37 8.42
CA ASP A 164 30.14 -13.02 8.36
C ASP A 164 29.44 -12.18 9.46
N PRO A 165 30.18 -11.66 10.45
CA PRO A 165 29.57 -10.92 11.55
C PRO A 165 28.89 -9.61 11.09
N HIS A 166 29.16 -9.16 9.86
CA HIS A 166 28.66 -7.90 9.32
C HIS A 166 27.37 -8.04 8.50
N HIS A 167 26.93 -9.26 8.16
CA HIS A 167 25.66 -9.48 7.42
C HIS A 167 24.85 -10.56 8.09
N ALA A 168 23.73 -10.15 8.69
CA ALA A 168 22.76 -11.09 9.26
C ALA A 168 21.88 -11.74 8.19
N PRO A 169 21.41 -12.95 8.44
CA PRO A 169 20.55 -13.69 7.54
C PRO A 169 19.18 -13.06 7.34
N ILE A 170 18.75 -12.97 6.07
CA ILE A 170 17.34 -12.83 5.72
C ILE A 170 16.80 -14.23 5.40
N GLU A 171 15.82 -14.69 6.16
CA GLU A 171 15.08 -15.91 5.83
C GLU A 171 13.78 -15.54 5.13
N VAL A 172 13.63 -15.99 3.87
CA VAL A 172 12.44 -15.71 3.06
C VAL A 172 11.43 -16.83 3.26
N LEU A 173 10.28 -16.47 3.82
CA LEU A 173 9.13 -17.36 4.06
C LEU A 173 8.03 -17.06 3.04
N ALA A 174 8.21 -17.54 1.81
CA ALA A 174 7.24 -17.38 0.73
C ALA A 174 6.08 -18.40 0.84
N GLY A 175 4.87 -17.95 0.51
CA GLY A 175 3.64 -18.74 0.64
C GLY A 175 3.12 -18.83 2.10
N TRP A 176 3.67 -18.04 3.02
CA TRP A 176 3.22 -17.98 4.40
C TRP A 176 2.21 -16.84 4.57
N LEU A 177 1.04 -17.15 5.11
CA LEU A 177 -0.03 -16.19 5.35
C LEU A 177 -0.04 -15.73 6.81
N ALA A 178 0.20 -14.45 7.05
CA ALA A 178 -0.01 -13.86 8.38
C ALA A 178 -1.51 -13.79 8.69
N LEU A 179 -1.91 -14.23 9.86
CA LEU A 179 -3.30 -14.30 10.30
C LEU A 179 -3.66 -13.20 11.29
N ASP A 180 -2.87 -13.08 12.36
CA ASP A 180 -3.01 -12.09 13.41
C ASP A 180 -1.69 -11.89 14.15
N LEU A 181 -1.58 -10.78 14.90
CA LEU A 181 -0.42 -10.46 15.71
C LEU A 181 -0.41 -11.24 17.02
N CYS A 182 0.74 -11.76 17.41
CA CYS A 182 0.95 -12.41 18.70
C CYS A 182 1.19 -11.35 19.77
N MET A 183 0.15 -10.99 20.50
CA MET A 183 0.19 -9.95 21.54
C MET A 183 0.41 -10.55 22.93
N VAL A 184 1.30 -9.93 23.70
CA VAL A 184 1.47 -10.21 25.14
C VAL A 184 1.25 -8.89 25.90
N GLY A 185 0.08 -8.73 26.48
CA GLY A 185 -0.38 -7.44 26.98
C GLY A 185 -0.44 -6.39 25.84
N GLN A 186 0.23 -5.26 26.01
CA GLN A 186 0.30 -4.17 25.02
C GLN A 186 1.54 -4.29 24.10
N ARG A 187 2.16 -5.46 24.03
CA ARG A 187 3.39 -5.67 23.28
C ARG A 187 3.24 -6.74 22.22
N CYS A 188 3.63 -6.42 21.01
CA CYS A 188 3.72 -7.37 19.91
C CYS A 188 4.99 -8.22 20.07
N ARG A 189 4.84 -9.55 20.05
CA ARG A 189 5.91 -10.52 20.26
C ARG A 189 6.04 -11.52 19.11
N GLY A 190 5.31 -11.30 18.02
CA GLY A 190 5.37 -12.19 16.87
C GLY A 190 4.08 -12.14 16.04
N VAL A 191 3.90 -13.17 15.24
CA VAL A 191 2.77 -13.31 14.32
C VAL A 191 2.27 -14.75 14.30
N TYR A 192 0.96 -14.94 14.31
CA TYR A 192 0.30 -16.19 13.96
C TYR A 192 0.23 -16.28 12.43
N CYS A 193 0.59 -17.41 11.87
CA CYS A 193 0.60 -17.62 10.44
C CYS A 193 0.21 -19.05 10.04
N LEU A 194 -0.20 -19.18 8.77
CA LEU A 194 -0.30 -20.46 8.08
C LEU A 194 0.94 -20.68 7.24
N ASN A 195 1.57 -21.83 7.39
CA ASN A 195 2.65 -22.25 6.50
C ASN A 195 2.07 -22.75 5.15
N PRO A 196 2.91 -23.01 4.13
CA PRO A 196 2.44 -23.52 2.83
C PRO A 196 1.72 -24.87 2.89
N ALA A 197 1.88 -25.64 3.97
CA ALA A 197 1.13 -26.89 4.20
C ALA A 197 -0.23 -26.66 4.89
N GLY A 198 -0.62 -25.42 5.17
CA GLY A 198 -1.86 -25.06 5.85
C GLY A 198 -1.84 -25.26 7.36
N GLN A 199 -0.67 -25.44 7.95
CA GLN A 199 -0.52 -25.62 9.39
C GLN A 199 -0.33 -24.29 10.10
N TRP A 200 -0.95 -24.15 11.26
CA TRP A 200 -0.79 -22.99 12.12
C TRP A 200 0.57 -22.99 12.81
N GLU A 201 1.23 -21.85 12.76
CA GLU A 201 2.51 -21.63 13.45
C GLU A 201 2.56 -20.25 14.10
N ILE A 202 3.39 -20.12 15.16
CA ILE A 202 3.81 -18.84 15.72
C ILE A 202 5.25 -18.58 15.27
N ILE A 203 5.49 -17.42 14.70
CA ILE A 203 6.82 -16.88 14.50
C ILE A 203 7.03 -15.78 15.55
N GLU A 204 7.93 -16.05 16.50
CA GLU A 204 8.25 -15.11 17.57
C GLU A 204 9.33 -14.13 17.13
N ALA A 205 9.18 -12.86 17.53
CA ALA A 205 10.17 -11.83 17.24
C ALA A 205 10.17 -10.72 18.31
N ALA A 206 11.30 -10.05 18.45
CA ALA A 206 11.43 -8.85 19.27
C ALA A 206 10.66 -7.65 18.65
N ALA A 207 10.62 -7.60 17.32
CA ALA A 207 9.86 -6.59 16.56
C ALA A 207 9.14 -7.22 15.35
N VAL A 208 7.94 -6.73 15.05
CA VAL A 208 7.15 -7.08 13.86
C VAL A 208 6.93 -5.82 13.02
N VAL A 209 7.21 -5.92 11.73
CA VAL A 209 7.05 -4.82 10.75
C VAL A 209 5.94 -5.18 9.76
N LEU A 210 4.89 -4.39 9.73
CA LEU A 210 3.82 -4.48 8.75
C LEU A 210 4.21 -3.71 7.48
N ALA A 211 4.40 -4.41 6.36
CA ALA A 211 4.71 -3.89 5.04
C ALA A 211 3.78 -4.48 3.98
N THR A 212 2.51 -4.74 4.35
CA THR A 212 1.55 -5.55 3.62
C THR A 212 0.84 -4.80 2.48
N GLY A 213 1.11 -3.51 2.30
CA GLY A 213 0.42 -2.66 1.33
C GLY A 213 -0.98 -2.25 1.80
N GLY A 214 -1.76 -1.66 0.90
CA GLY A 214 -3.10 -1.15 1.18
C GLY A 214 -4.22 -2.17 0.99
N GLY A 215 -5.48 -1.68 1.14
CA GLY A 215 -6.69 -2.49 1.06
C GLY A 215 -7.59 -2.15 -0.14
N ALA A 216 -7.05 -1.68 -1.27
CA ALA A 216 -7.87 -1.22 -2.40
C ALA A 216 -8.73 -2.32 -3.04
N GLN A 217 -8.43 -3.60 -2.80
CA GLN A 217 -9.29 -4.73 -3.20
C GLN A 217 -10.67 -4.72 -2.53
N VAL A 218 -10.90 -3.86 -1.56
CA VAL A 218 -12.24 -3.64 -1.00
C VAL A 218 -13.21 -3.01 -2.00
N PHE A 219 -12.71 -2.38 -3.09
CA PHE A 219 -13.50 -1.80 -4.16
C PHE A 219 -13.55 -2.70 -5.39
N ALA A 220 -14.72 -2.87 -6.01
CA ALA A 220 -14.88 -3.64 -7.24
C ALA A 220 -14.07 -3.08 -8.43
N GLN A 221 -13.81 -1.77 -8.45
CA GLN A 221 -12.96 -1.13 -9.45
C GLN A 221 -11.69 -0.64 -8.76
N ASN A 222 -10.58 -1.35 -8.96
CA ASN A 222 -9.28 -0.98 -8.38
C ASN A 222 -8.12 -1.39 -9.29
N THR A 223 -6.97 -0.72 -9.15
CA THR A 223 -5.76 -0.95 -9.95
C THR A 223 -4.73 -1.82 -9.23
N ASN A 224 -5.10 -2.46 -8.13
CA ASN A 224 -4.19 -3.22 -7.28
C ASN A 224 -4.26 -4.73 -7.55
N PRO A 225 -3.17 -5.48 -7.31
CA PRO A 225 -3.20 -6.94 -7.43
C PRO A 225 -4.18 -7.57 -6.43
N PRO A 226 -4.68 -8.79 -6.70
CA PRO A 226 -5.63 -9.50 -5.82
C PRO A 226 -5.16 -9.66 -4.38
N ALA A 227 -3.85 -9.61 -4.14
CA ALA A 227 -3.24 -9.71 -2.82
C ALA A 227 -3.36 -8.45 -1.95
N SER A 228 -3.84 -7.31 -2.48
CA SER A 228 -3.97 -6.04 -1.74
C SER A 228 -5.24 -5.99 -0.89
N THR A 229 -5.31 -6.85 0.11
CA THR A 229 -6.50 -7.11 0.95
C THR A 229 -6.47 -6.40 2.32
N GLY A 230 -5.51 -5.50 2.55
CA GLY A 230 -5.43 -4.68 3.77
C GLY A 230 -5.05 -5.45 5.03
N ASP A 231 -4.35 -6.58 4.88
CA ASP A 231 -4.07 -7.53 5.96
C ASP A 231 -3.40 -6.88 7.18
N GLY A 232 -2.38 -6.03 6.96
CA GLY A 232 -1.67 -5.38 8.07
C GLY A 232 -2.53 -4.39 8.82
N VAL A 233 -3.38 -3.62 8.12
CA VAL A 233 -4.32 -2.68 8.75
C VAL A 233 -5.32 -3.44 9.62
N ALA A 234 -5.91 -4.51 9.08
CA ALA A 234 -6.88 -5.34 9.79
C ALA A 234 -6.25 -6.01 11.03
N MET A 235 -5.06 -6.63 10.89
CA MET A 235 -4.35 -7.23 12.02
C MET A 235 -3.99 -6.21 13.10
N ALA A 236 -3.48 -5.03 12.71
CA ALA A 236 -3.12 -3.96 13.64
C ALA A 236 -4.35 -3.45 14.41
N TRP A 237 -5.49 -3.22 13.71
CA TRP A 237 -6.73 -2.81 14.34
C TRP A 237 -7.25 -3.84 15.35
N ARG A 238 -7.30 -5.13 14.99
CA ARG A 238 -7.71 -6.20 15.91
C ARG A 238 -6.79 -6.32 17.12
N ALA A 239 -5.51 -6.00 16.95
CA ALA A 239 -4.53 -5.95 18.04
C ALA A 239 -4.68 -4.71 18.94
N GLY A 240 -5.52 -3.74 18.59
CA GLY A 240 -5.75 -2.51 19.33
C GLY A 240 -4.81 -1.35 18.96
N ALA A 241 -4.12 -1.41 17.83
CA ALA A 241 -3.34 -0.29 17.32
C ALA A 241 -4.25 0.88 16.87
N GLU A 242 -3.72 2.10 16.96
CA GLU A 242 -4.38 3.28 16.40
C GLU A 242 -4.35 3.22 14.88
N ILE A 243 -5.52 3.35 14.24
CA ILE A 243 -5.71 3.45 12.80
C ILE A 243 -6.17 4.86 12.46
N ARG A 244 -5.67 5.42 11.36
CA ARG A 244 -5.88 6.82 11.03
C ARG A 244 -6.30 7.01 9.57
N ASP A 245 -7.23 8.00 9.33
CA ASP A 245 -7.54 8.59 8.02
C ASP A 245 -8.07 7.60 6.97
N MET A 246 -8.79 6.56 7.38
CA MET A 246 -9.28 5.50 6.50
C MET A 246 -10.31 5.95 5.45
N GLU A 247 -10.90 7.13 5.60
CA GLU A 247 -11.79 7.74 4.62
C GLU A 247 -11.09 8.23 3.36
N PHE A 248 -9.75 8.44 3.40
CA PHE A 248 -9.00 8.96 2.28
C PHE A 248 -8.44 7.85 1.40
N VAL A 249 -9.14 7.58 0.30
CA VAL A 249 -8.73 6.65 -0.76
C VAL A 249 -8.59 7.42 -2.05
N GLN A 250 -7.40 7.41 -2.65
CA GLN A 250 -7.15 8.05 -3.94
C GLN A 250 -7.67 7.16 -5.07
N PHE A 251 -8.52 7.73 -5.93
CA PHE A 251 -8.95 7.11 -7.17
C PHE A 251 -8.09 7.62 -8.32
N HIS A 252 -7.53 6.70 -9.12
CA HIS A 252 -6.81 7.06 -10.34
C HIS A 252 -7.81 7.27 -11.48
N PRO A 253 -7.73 8.37 -12.24
CA PRO A 253 -8.74 8.71 -13.25
C PRO A 253 -8.74 7.80 -14.48
N THR A 254 -7.60 7.19 -14.79
CA THR A 254 -7.37 6.48 -16.06
C THR A 254 -6.91 5.04 -15.83
N ALA A 255 -7.83 4.17 -15.41
CA ALA A 255 -7.66 2.72 -15.42
C ALA A 255 -8.29 2.13 -16.69
N LEU A 256 -7.67 1.10 -17.28
CA LEU A 256 -8.16 0.42 -18.48
C LEU A 256 -9.60 -0.09 -18.27
N ALA A 257 -10.52 0.25 -19.17
CA ALA A 257 -11.94 -0.06 -19.07
C ALA A 257 -12.41 -1.04 -20.17
N VAL A 258 -11.70 -2.16 -20.32
CA VAL A 258 -12.07 -3.23 -21.25
C VAL A 258 -12.79 -4.34 -20.48
N ALA A 259 -13.84 -4.90 -21.04
CA ALA A 259 -14.55 -6.04 -20.45
C ALA A 259 -13.63 -7.27 -20.33
N GLY A 260 -13.60 -7.88 -19.14
CA GLY A 260 -12.73 -9.02 -18.85
C GLY A 260 -11.27 -8.67 -18.55
N ALA A 261 -10.83 -7.43 -18.81
CA ALA A 261 -9.49 -6.97 -18.44
C ALA A 261 -9.43 -6.57 -16.97
N PRO A 262 -8.29 -6.81 -16.29
CA PRO A 262 -8.03 -6.16 -15.02
C PRO A 262 -7.99 -4.63 -15.21
N ARG A 263 -8.34 -3.88 -14.17
CA ARG A 263 -8.28 -2.40 -14.18
C ARG A 263 -6.82 -1.93 -14.15
N PHE A 264 -6.13 -2.16 -15.23
CA PHE A 264 -4.72 -1.81 -15.35
C PHE A 264 -4.54 -0.29 -15.38
N LEU A 265 -3.53 0.21 -14.68
CA LEU A 265 -3.23 1.64 -14.64
C LEU A 265 -2.73 2.13 -16.00
N ILE A 266 -3.33 3.18 -16.55
CA ILE A 266 -2.71 3.98 -17.61
C ILE A 266 -2.09 5.19 -16.93
N SER A 267 -0.77 5.20 -16.87
CA SER A 267 0.02 6.17 -16.08
C SER A 267 -0.38 7.63 -16.32
N GLU A 268 -0.30 8.42 -15.27
CA GLU A 268 -0.48 9.88 -15.33
C GLU A 268 0.49 10.56 -16.30
N ALA A 269 1.68 9.98 -16.48
CA ALA A 269 2.66 10.46 -17.43
C ALA A 269 2.11 10.57 -18.86
N VAL A 270 1.13 9.73 -19.25
CA VAL A 270 0.48 9.80 -20.57
C VAL A 270 -0.28 11.12 -20.74
N ARG A 271 -1.01 11.56 -19.69
CA ARG A 271 -1.67 12.88 -19.67
C ARG A 271 -0.65 14.02 -19.62
N GLY A 272 0.42 13.83 -18.86
CA GLY A 272 1.54 14.78 -18.79
C GLY A 272 2.29 14.98 -20.11
N GLU A 273 2.34 13.95 -20.96
CA GLU A 273 2.90 14.04 -22.33
C GLU A 273 1.92 14.66 -23.34
N GLY A 274 0.65 14.90 -22.97
CA GLY A 274 -0.32 15.64 -23.79
C GLY A 274 -1.55 14.86 -24.26
N ALA A 275 -1.80 13.65 -23.75
CA ALA A 275 -3.02 12.92 -24.08
C ALA A 275 -4.27 13.63 -23.55
N HIS A 276 -5.37 13.55 -24.31
CA HIS A 276 -6.64 14.19 -24.00
C HIS A 276 -7.66 13.19 -23.43
N LEU A 277 -8.45 13.63 -22.44
CA LEU A 277 -9.65 12.93 -22.00
C LEU A 277 -10.83 13.33 -22.88
N VAL A 278 -11.41 12.36 -23.61
CA VAL A 278 -12.51 12.59 -24.54
C VAL A 278 -13.71 11.69 -24.22
N ASP A 279 -14.90 12.14 -24.62
CA ASP A 279 -16.14 11.37 -24.55
C ASP A 279 -16.35 10.49 -25.80
N ALA A 280 -17.49 9.79 -25.90
CA ALA A 280 -17.83 8.94 -27.05
C ALA A 280 -17.90 9.69 -28.39
N LYS A 281 -18.03 11.04 -28.36
CA LYS A 281 -18.04 11.89 -29.55
C LYS A 281 -16.66 12.41 -29.91
N GLY A 282 -15.63 12.10 -29.12
CA GLY A 282 -14.27 12.62 -29.27
C GLY A 282 -14.12 14.06 -28.72
N GLU A 283 -15.07 14.57 -27.93
CA GLU A 283 -15.00 15.91 -27.36
C GLU A 283 -14.23 15.90 -26.02
N ARG A 284 -13.26 16.83 -25.88
CA ARG A 284 -12.56 17.03 -24.59
C ARG A 284 -13.51 17.62 -23.57
N PHE A 285 -13.72 16.92 -22.47
CA PHE A 285 -14.67 17.33 -21.42
C PHE A 285 -14.00 17.82 -20.13
N ALA A 286 -12.74 17.50 -19.85
CA ALA A 286 -12.09 17.79 -18.59
C ALA A 286 -12.10 19.28 -18.20
N PHE A 287 -11.97 20.19 -19.18
CA PHE A 287 -12.04 21.64 -18.97
C PHE A 287 -13.42 22.16 -18.55
N ARG A 288 -14.49 21.38 -18.72
CA ARG A 288 -15.83 21.75 -18.20
C ARG A 288 -15.87 21.68 -16.67
N TYR A 289 -14.94 20.95 -16.05
CA TYR A 289 -14.90 20.68 -14.62
C TYR A 289 -13.78 21.42 -13.90
N HIS A 290 -12.64 21.68 -14.57
CA HIS A 290 -11.51 22.39 -13.97
C HIS A 290 -10.67 23.10 -15.03
N PRO A 291 -10.14 24.34 -14.76
CA PRO A 291 -9.37 25.10 -15.73
C PRO A 291 -8.05 24.46 -16.17
N GLN A 292 -7.48 23.56 -15.38
CA GLN A 292 -6.28 22.79 -15.77
C GLN A 292 -6.61 21.51 -16.58
N GLY A 293 -7.90 21.19 -16.79
CA GLY A 293 -8.33 20.01 -17.54
C GLY A 293 -7.72 18.72 -17.03
N GLU A 294 -7.07 17.96 -17.92
CA GLU A 294 -6.45 16.66 -17.63
C GLU A 294 -5.23 16.72 -16.71
N LEU A 295 -4.65 17.90 -16.50
CA LEU A 295 -3.48 18.13 -15.64
C LEU A 295 -3.85 18.58 -14.22
N ALA A 296 -5.14 18.66 -13.90
CA ALA A 296 -5.60 18.91 -12.54
C ALA A 296 -5.19 17.73 -11.61
N PRO A 297 -5.19 17.92 -10.28
CA PRO A 297 -4.93 16.85 -9.32
C PRO A 297 -5.80 15.60 -9.55
N ARG A 298 -5.31 14.42 -9.19
CA ARG A 298 -5.98 13.13 -9.46
C ARG A 298 -7.40 13.05 -8.94
N ASP A 299 -7.65 13.54 -7.74
CA ASP A 299 -8.99 13.58 -7.14
C ASP A 299 -9.96 14.43 -7.95
N VAL A 300 -9.50 15.56 -8.47
CA VAL A 300 -10.29 16.46 -9.34
C VAL A 300 -10.61 15.78 -10.68
N VAL A 301 -9.60 15.19 -11.34
CA VAL A 301 -9.81 14.51 -12.63
C VAL A 301 -10.68 13.27 -12.47
N SER A 302 -10.50 12.49 -11.41
CA SER A 302 -11.34 11.30 -11.12
C SER A 302 -12.81 11.71 -10.93
N ARG A 303 -13.06 12.78 -10.16
CA ARG A 303 -14.42 13.34 -10.01
C ARG A 303 -14.98 13.89 -11.33
N ALA A 304 -14.15 14.52 -12.15
CA ALA A 304 -14.58 15.04 -13.45
C ALA A 304 -15.04 13.90 -14.37
N VAL A 305 -14.23 12.84 -14.50
CA VAL A 305 -14.61 11.65 -15.27
C VAL A 305 -15.87 11.00 -14.71
N PHE A 306 -15.94 10.78 -13.39
CA PHE A 306 -17.09 10.16 -12.74
C PHE A 306 -18.39 10.96 -12.98
N ARG A 307 -18.38 12.28 -12.77
CA ARG A 307 -19.53 13.15 -13.01
C ARG A 307 -19.92 13.19 -14.48
N HIS A 308 -18.95 13.17 -15.39
CA HIS A 308 -19.21 13.14 -16.81
C HIS A 308 -19.93 11.85 -17.23
N LEU A 309 -19.44 10.69 -16.76
CA LEU A 309 -20.08 9.39 -17.04
C LEU A 309 -21.48 9.30 -16.44
N GLN A 310 -21.71 9.84 -15.25
CA GLN A 310 -23.07 9.92 -14.66
C GLN A 310 -24.00 10.81 -15.49
N ALA A 311 -23.53 11.94 -15.97
CA ALA A 311 -24.33 12.90 -16.72
C ALA A 311 -24.68 12.41 -18.14
N THR A 312 -23.79 11.64 -18.77
CA THR A 312 -23.97 11.12 -20.13
C THR A 312 -24.59 9.74 -20.18
N GLY A 313 -24.50 8.96 -19.08
CA GLY A 313 -24.88 7.55 -19.04
C GLY A 313 -23.90 6.63 -19.77
N GLU A 314 -22.72 7.14 -20.15
CA GLU A 314 -21.69 6.35 -20.81
C GLU A 314 -20.95 5.44 -19.81
N PRO A 315 -20.57 4.21 -20.21
CA PRO A 315 -19.90 3.27 -19.31
C PRO A 315 -18.43 3.60 -19.11
N THR A 316 -17.81 4.38 -20.00
CA THR A 316 -16.37 4.68 -20.02
C THR A 316 -16.10 6.02 -20.68
N ALA A 317 -14.97 6.63 -20.36
CA ALA A 317 -14.35 7.71 -21.10
C ALA A 317 -13.19 7.16 -21.94
N TRP A 318 -12.54 8.00 -22.73
CA TRP A 318 -11.41 7.59 -23.56
C TRP A 318 -10.22 8.51 -23.35
N LEU A 319 -9.01 7.94 -23.43
CA LEU A 319 -7.75 8.66 -23.43
C LEU A 319 -7.18 8.64 -24.85
N ASP A 320 -7.19 9.79 -25.49
CA ASP A 320 -6.70 9.98 -26.87
C ASP A 320 -5.23 10.42 -26.85
N LEU A 321 -4.36 9.58 -27.44
CA LEU A 321 -2.92 9.83 -27.55
C LEU A 321 -2.53 10.48 -28.88
N SER A 322 -3.45 10.73 -29.79
CA SER A 322 -3.16 11.32 -31.11
C SER A 322 -2.40 12.67 -31.08
N PRO A 323 -2.49 13.51 -29.99
CA PRO A 323 -1.68 14.70 -29.90
C PRO A 323 -0.19 14.48 -29.63
N ILE A 324 0.21 13.25 -29.27
CA ILE A 324 1.59 12.89 -28.92
C ILE A 324 2.26 12.25 -30.13
N ALA A 325 3.49 12.67 -30.46
CA ALA A 325 4.25 12.07 -31.57
C ALA A 325 4.46 10.56 -31.35
N PRO A 326 4.24 9.70 -32.38
CA PRO A 326 4.33 8.23 -32.26
C PRO A 326 5.68 7.74 -31.72
N GLU A 327 6.78 8.39 -32.10
CA GLU A 327 8.12 8.07 -31.62
C GLU A 327 8.24 8.33 -30.11
N ARG A 328 7.58 9.39 -29.63
CA ARG A 328 7.54 9.73 -28.19
C ARG A 328 6.73 8.70 -27.42
N ILE A 329 5.58 8.26 -27.95
CA ILE A 329 4.75 7.20 -27.36
C ILE A 329 5.57 5.90 -27.25
N SER A 330 6.21 5.50 -28.36
CA SER A 330 7.02 4.28 -28.43
C SER A 330 8.18 4.26 -27.44
N TYR A 331 8.82 5.40 -27.26
CA TYR A 331 9.93 5.56 -26.31
C TYR A 331 9.47 5.55 -24.85
N ARG A 332 8.38 6.28 -24.54
CA ARG A 332 7.96 6.53 -23.15
C ARG A 332 7.08 5.44 -22.56
N PHE A 333 6.30 4.71 -23.39
CA PHE A 333 5.22 3.85 -22.90
C PHE A 333 5.24 2.45 -23.52
N PRO A 334 6.40 1.76 -23.56
CA PRO A 334 6.51 0.45 -24.21
C PRO A 334 5.65 -0.64 -23.57
N ASN A 335 5.44 -0.58 -22.22
CA ASN A 335 4.60 -1.56 -21.52
C ASN A 335 3.12 -1.26 -21.70
N ILE A 336 2.71 0.01 -21.74
CA ILE A 336 1.32 0.40 -22.03
C ILE A 336 0.96 -0.06 -23.46
N ILE A 337 1.87 0.10 -24.44
CA ILE A 337 1.67 -0.42 -25.80
C ILE A 337 1.40 -1.91 -25.77
N LYS A 338 2.31 -2.69 -25.15
CA LYS A 338 2.17 -4.16 -25.05
C LYS A 338 0.86 -4.57 -24.37
N LEU A 339 0.49 -3.89 -23.30
CA LEU A 339 -0.74 -4.13 -22.58
C LEU A 339 -1.96 -3.88 -23.47
N CYS A 340 -2.03 -2.71 -24.11
CA CYS A 340 -3.14 -2.37 -25.00
C CYS A 340 -3.28 -3.38 -26.15
N GLN A 341 -2.16 -3.80 -26.74
CA GLN A 341 -2.13 -4.83 -27.79
C GLN A 341 -2.70 -6.18 -27.33
N GLN A 342 -2.45 -6.61 -26.08
CA GLN A 342 -3.04 -7.83 -25.51
C GLN A 342 -4.58 -7.80 -25.50
N TRP A 343 -5.15 -6.59 -25.42
CA TRP A 343 -6.60 -6.35 -25.43
C TRP A 343 -7.10 -5.79 -26.75
N GLN A 344 -6.33 -5.98 -27.84
CA GLN A 344 -6.68 -5.57 -29.21
C GLN A 344 -6.89 -4.06 -29.38
N ILE A 345 -6.18 -3.26 -28.59
CA ILE A 345 -6.19 -1.79 -28.69
C ILE A 345 -4.86 -1.36 -29.33
N ASP A 346 -4.95 -0.74 -30.51
CA ASP A 346 -3.84 -0.03 -31.12
C ASP A 346 -3.91 1.45 -30.76
N LEU A 347 -3.14 1.85 -29.76
CA LEU A 347 -3.15 3.21 -29.22
C LEU A 347 -2.59 4.29 -30.18
N PHE A 348 -2.05 3.90 -31.35
CA PHE A 348 -1.65 4.82 -32.40
C PHE A 348 -2.80 5.22 -33.34
N THR A 349 -3.88 4.43 -33.36
CA THR A 349 -5.01 4.60 -34.27
C THR A 349 -6.35 4.78 -33.56
N GLN A 350 -6.44 4.44 -32.26
CA GLN A 350 -7.67 4.54 -31.48
C GLN A 350 -7.40 4.94 -30.02
N PRO A 351 -8.32 5.68 -29.37
CA PRO A 351 -8.17 6.06 -27.98
C PRO A 351 -8.35 4.86 -27.05
N ILE A 352 -7.69 4.92 -25.88
CA ILE A 352 -7.76 3.89 -24.83
C ILE A 352 -9.03 4.10 -24.00
N PRO A 353 -9.93 3.11 -23.87
CA PRO A 353 -11.08 3.21 -22.97
C PRO A 353 -10.62 3.21 -21.50
N VAL A 354 -11.07 4.20 -20.72
CA VAL A 354 -10.62 4.41 -19.35
C VAL A 354 -11.80 4.72 -18.41
N THR A 355 -11.63 4.36 -17.13
CA THR A 355 -12.56 4.69 -16.06
C THR A 355 -11.78 4.96 -14.77
N PRO A 356 -12.31 5.75 -13.82
CA PRO A 356 -11.67 5.86 -12.52
C PRO A 356 -11.68 4.53 -11.77
N ALA A 357 -10.64 4.28 -10.96
CA ALA A 357 -10.55 3.11 -10.10
C ALA A 357 -9.79 3.43 -8.81
N ALA A 358 -10.10 2.74 -7.70
CA ALA A 358 -9.38 2.86 -6.44
C ALA A 358 -7.91 2.47 -6.66
N HIS A 359 -6.98 3.27 -6.11
CA HIS A 359 -5.57 3.14 -6.44
C HIS A 359 -4.64 3.12 -5.23
N TYR A 360 -4.87 4.00 -4.24
CA TYR A 360 -3.98 4.15 -3.09
C TYR A 360 -4.76 4.55 -1.83
N CYS A 361 -4.48 3.89 -0.70
CA CYS A 361 -5.04 4.23 0.61
C CYS A 361 -4.05 5.18 1.33
N MET A 362 -4.49 6.42 1.66
CA MET A 362 -3.67 7.34 2.44
C MET A 362 -3.76 7.06 3.94
N GLY A 363 -4.88 6.53 4.38
CA GLY A 363 -5.08 6.01 5.74
C GLY A 363 -4.43 4.66 5.97
N GLY A 364 -4.27 4.29 7.24
CA GLY A 364 -3.64 3.03 7.65
C GLY A 364 -3.26 3.03 9.12
N VAL A 365 -2.32 2.18 9.49
CA VAL A 365 -1.78 2.11 10.86
C VAL A 365 -1.02 3.40 11.17
N THR A 366 -1.41 4.12 12.23
CA THR A 366 -0.73 5.35 12.64
C THR A 366 0.71 5.05 13.04
N THR A 367 1.65 5.80 12.49
CA THR A 367 3.07 5.70 12.84
C THR A 367 3.67 7.06 13.16
N ASP A 368 4.72 7.05 13.97
CA ASP A 368 5.63 8.18 14.07
C ASP A 368 6.58 8.24 12.86
N THR A 369 7.48 9.23 12.82
CA THR A 369 8.47 9.39 11.75
C THR A 369 9.57 8.32 11.73
N TRP A 370 9.55 7.35 12.64
CA TRP A 370 10.43 6.21 12.73
C TRP A 370 9.70 4.88 12.44
N GLY A 371 8.44 4.95 12.04
CA GLY A 371 7.62 3.79 11.73
C GLY A 371 7.10 3.03 12.95
N ALA A 372 7.29 3.53 14.17
CA ALA A 372 6.74 2.93 15.38
C ALA A 372 5.23 3.20 15.47
N THR A 373 4.46 2.18 15.86
CA THR A 373 3.00 2.28 16.07
C THR A 373 2.66 2.57 17.53
N SER A 374 1.37 2.69 17.85
CA SER A 374 0.88 2.81 19.23
C SER A 374 1.11 1.56 20.09
N LEU A 375 1.50 0.44 19.49
CA LEU A 375 1.79 -0.82 20.18
C LEU A 375 3.29 -1.09 20.20
N ARG A 376 3.86 -1.31 21.39
CA ARG A 376 5.29 -1.61 21.53
C ARG A 376 5.68 -2.90 20.77
N GLY A 377 6.79 -2.85 20.04
CA GLY A 377 7.28 -3.97 19.23
C GLY A 377 6.56 -4.13 17.89
N LEU A 378 5.58 -3.27 17.59
CA LEU A 378 4.91 -3.23 16.30
C LEU A 378 5.30 -1.97 15.53
N TYR A 379 5.66 -2.16 14.26
CA TYR A 379 6.04 -1.12 13.31
C TYR A 379 5.23 -1.26 12.02
N ALA A 380 5.07 -0.18 11.27
CA ALA A 380 4.44 -0.22 9.95
C ALA A 380 5.16 0.70 8.96
N VAL A 381 5.16 0.31 7.66
CA VAL A 381 5.87 1.03 6.59
C VAL A 381 5.20 0.85 5.23
N GLY A 382 5.33 1.85 4.36
CA GLY A 382 4.66 1.91 3.06
C GLY A 382 3.16 2.09 3.21
N GLU A 383 2.38 1.68 2.22
CA GLU A 383 0.93 1.94 2.17
C GLU A 383 0.11 1.33 3.33
N THR A 384 0.68 0.39 4.10
CA THR A 384 0.06 -0.11 5.34
C THR A 384 0.05 0.96 6.45
N ALA A 385 1.05 1.84 6.44
CA ALA A 385 1.22 2.91 7.42
C ALA A 385 0.50 4.18 7.01
N SER A 386 -0.05 4.90 7.97
CA SER A 386 -0.42 6.31 7.82
C SER A 386 0.66 7.16 8.50
N THR A 387 1.64 7.60 7.71
CA THR A 387 2.79 8.40 8.18
C THR A 387 2.44 9.88 8.38
N GLY A 388 1.32 10.32 7.77
CA GLY A 388 0.93 11.73 7.69
C GLY A 388 1.50 12.49 6.49
N VAL A 389 2.33 11.86 5.66
CA VAL A 389 2.90 12.48 4.44
C VAL A 389 1.83 12.89 3.44
N HIS A 390 0.80 12.06 3.26
CA HIS A 390 -0.12 12.19 2.11
C HIS A 390 -1.36 13.04 2.39
N GLY A 391 -1.70 13.28 3.65
CA GLY A 391 -2.90 14.03 4.02
C GLY A 391 -4.16 13.47 3.36
N ALA A 392 -5.03 14.35 2.87
CA ALA A 392 -6.29 13.97 2.25
C ALA A 392 -6.16 13.52 0.77
N ASN A 393 -5.00 13.73 0.13
CA ASN A 393 -4.74 13.32 -1.26
C ASN A 393 -3.24 13.29 -1.55
N ARG A 394 -2.76 12.19 -2.10
CA ARG A 394 -1.34 11.92 -2.30
C ARG A 394 -0.79 12.62 -3.53
N LEU A 395 0.37 13.27 -3.41
CA LEU A 395 1.18 13.70 -4.55
C LEU A 395 1.72 12.46 -5.29
N ALA A 396 1.64 12.45 -6.62
CA ALA A 396 2.16 11.37 -7.44
C ALA A 396 3.65 11.08 -7.14
N SER A 397 4.08 9.83 -7.30
CA SER A 397 5.48 9.39 -7.12
C SER A 397 6.09 9.54 -5.72
N ASN A 398 5.33 10.02 -4.70
CA ASN A 398 5.75 10.02 -3.31
C ASN A 398 5.56 8.65 -2.61
N SER A 399 4.67 7.77 -3.09
CA SER A 399 4.38 6.50 -2.41
C SER A 399 5.55 5.53 -2.40
N LEU A 400 6.27 5.40 -3.53
CA LEU A 400 7.48 4.57 -3.58
C LEU A 400 8.60 5.20 -2.74
N LEU A 401 8.74 6.53 -2.77
CA LEU A 401 9.71 7.23 -1.93
C LEU A 401 9.45 6.98 -0.45
N GLU A 402 8.19 7.04 -0.02
CA GLU A 402 7.78 6.74 1.36
C GLU A 402 8.24 5.35 1.81
N CYS A 403 8.05 4.32 0.97
CA CYS A 403 8.48 2.95 1.25
C CYS A 403 9.97 2.88 1.65
N PHE A 404 10.81 3.65 0.97
CA PHE A 404 12.25 3.59 1.15
C PHE A 404 12.74 4.49 2.27
N VAL A 405 12.27 5.74 2.32
CA VAL A 405 12.68 6.70 3.36
C VAL A 405 12.28 6.17 4.74
N PHE A 406 11.02 5.80 4.93
CA PHE A 406 10.55 5.31 6.22
C PHE A 406 11.03 3.89 6.52
N GLY A 407 11.25 3.04 5.50
CA GLY A 407 11.84 1.72 5.68
C GLY A 407 13.26 1.76 6.25
N GLY A 408 14.11 2.66 5.74
CA GLY A 408 15.46 2.87 6.27
C GLY A 408 15.47 3.46 7.68
N ARG A 409 14.58 4.42 7.95
CA ARG A 409 14.44 5.04 9.28
C ARG A 409 13.93 4.04 10.32
N LEU A 410 12.94 3.22 9.96
CA LEU A 410 12.42 2.16 10.81
C LEU A 410 13.51 1.14 11.18
N ALA A 411 14.33 0.74 10.23
CA ALA A 411 15.47 -0.15 10.50
C ALA A 411 16.44 0.46 11.54
N THR A 412 16.72 1.76 11.42
CA THR A 412 17.55 2.50 12.40
C THR A 412 16.89 2.56 13.78
N ALA A 413 15.56 2.76 13.85
CA ALA A 413 14.82 2.77 15.12
C ALA A 413 14.88 1.41 15.82
N ILE A 414 14.61 0.32 15.08
CA ILE A 414 14.69 -1.03 15.64
C ILE A 414 16.10 -1.33 16.16
N GLN A 415 17.14 -0.91 15.43
CA GLN A 415 18.52 -1.08 15.91
C GLN A 415 18.76 -0.34 17.23
N ARG A 416 18.38 0.94 17.29
CA ARG A 416 18.54 1.79 18.49
C ARG A 416 17.87 1.17 19.71
N ASP A 417 16.65 0.65 19.52
CA ASP A 417 15.78 0.21 20.60
C ASP A 417 15.86 -1.31 20.82
N TYR A 418 16.72 -2.05 20.09
CA TYR A 418 16.76 -3.50 20.06
C TYR A 418 16.95 -4.13 21.44
N GLY A 419 17.81 -3.59 22.28
CA GLY A 419 18.06 -4.12 23.63
C GLY A 419 16.78 -4.15 24.48
N ASP A 420 15.98 -3.09 24.41
CA ASP A 420 14.68 -3.00 25.08
C ASP A 420 13.62 -3.88 24.40
N LEU A 421 13.61 -3.92 23.07
CA LEU A 421 12.70 -4.76 22.29
C LEU A 421 12.96 -6.27 22.54
N ASN A 422 14.20 -6.69 22.70
CA ASN A 422 14.57 -8.09 22.91
C ASN A 422 14.41 -8.55 24.37
N ALA A 423 14.34 -7.62 25.33
CA ALA A 423 14.14 -7.97 26.73
C ALA A 423 12.77 -8.65 26.92
N VAL A 424 12.74 -9.81 27.58
CA VAL A 424 11.54 -10.60 27.84
C VAL A 424 11.41 -10.83 29.34
N THR A 425 10.27 -10.48 29.92
CA THR A 425 9.98 -10.74 31.32
C THR A 425 9.55 -12.20 31.54
N GLU A 426 9.65 -12.71 32.76
CA GLU A 426 9.16 -14.07 33.10
C GLU A 426 7.66 -14.21 32.81
N ALA A 427 6.86 -13.18 33.05
CA ALA A 427 5.44 -13.17 32.75
C ALA A 427 5.16 -13.25 31.24
N GLU A 428 5.93 -12.54 30.41
CA GLU A 428 5.83 -12.63 28.95
C GLU A 428 6.23 -14.02 28.46
N GLN A 429 7.30 -14.61 29.02
CA GLN A 429 7.73 -15.99 28.69
C GLN A 429 6.65 -17.03 29.01
N ALA A 430 6.03 -16.91 30.19
CA ALA A 430 4.93 -17.79 30.59
C ALA A 430 3.71 -17.66 29.67
N ASN A 431 3.36 -16.43 29.28
CA ASN A 431 2.24 -16.18 28.37
C ASN A 431 2.51 -16.76 26.96
N LEU A 432 3.70 -16.54 26.40
CA LEU A 432 4.11 -17.13 25.12
C LEU A 432 4.09 -18.66 25.17
N ALA A 433 4.55 -19.27 26.28
CA ALA A 433 4.50 -20.73 26.47
C ALA A 433 3.05 -21.23 26.46
N MET A 434 2.13 -20.54 27.13
CA MET A 434 0.71 -20.87 27.13
C MET A 434 0.09 -20.78 25.73
N GLN A 435 0.38 -19.70 24.99
CA GLN A 435 -0.11 -19.52 23.62
C GLN A 435 0.37 -20.64 22.69
N ARG A 436 1.63 -21.06 22.81
CA ARG A 436 2.19 -22.22 22.08
C ARG A 436 1.46 -23.52 22.41
N GLN A 437 1.18 -23.75 23.69
CA GLN A 437 0.46 -24.92 24.13
C GLN A 437 -0.97 -24.97 23.61
N CYS A 438 -1.67 -23.83 23.61
CA CYS A 438 -3.00 -23.72 23.03
C CYS A 438 -3.00 -24.08 21.54
N LEU A 439 -2.02 -23.60 20.75
CA LEU A 439 -1.90 -23.95 19.33
C LEU A 439 -1.63 -25.44 19.11
N SER A 440 -0.79 -26.07 19.94
CA SER A 440 -0.49 -27.48 19.79
C SER A 440 -1.65 -28.41 20.20
N GLN A 441 -2.58 -27.90 21.00
CA GLN A 441 -3.76 -28.63 21.46
C GLN A 441 -5.02 -28.32 20.64
N SER A 442 -5.03 -27.17 19.91
CA SER A 442 -6.11 -26.89 19.00
C SER A 442 -5.96 -27.80 17.78
N ASP A 443 -6.75 -28.87 17.73
CA ASP A 443 -7.06 -29.65 16.52
C ASP A 443 -7.82 -28.81 15.47
N LEU A 444 -7.47 -27.53 15.33
CA LEU A 444 -7.78 -26.69 14.16
C LEU A 444 -7.03 -27.19 12.92
N ALA A 445 -6.15 -28.19 13.13
CA ALA A 445 -5.60 -29.03 12.09
C ALA A 445 -6.71 -29.90 11.52
N SER A 446 -7.04 -29.66 10.26
CA SER A 446 -7.84 -30.55 9.43
C SER A 446 -9.17 -30.99 10.05
N SER A 447 -10.17 -30.11 10.08
CA SER A 447 -11.49 -30.66 9.89
C SER A 447 -11.47 -31.32 8.50
N ASP A 448 -11.54 -32.65 8.47
CA ASP A 448 -12.01 -33.43 7.33
C ASP A 448 -13.47 -33.05 7.04
N LEU A 449 -13.70 -31.75 6.78
CA LEU A 449 -14.95 -31.28 6.21
C LEU A 449 -15.06 -31.97 4.86
N ALA A 450 -16.14 -32.71 4.66
CA ALA A 450 -16.43 -33.33 3.39
C ALA A 450 -16.21 -32.32 2.27
N SER A 451 -15.62 -32.73 1.15
CA SER A 451 -15.26 -31.85 0.02
C SER A 451 -16.41 -30.91 -0.41
N ASP A 452 -17.65 -31.39 -0.29
CA ASP A 452 -18.87 -30.65 -0.64
C ASP A 452 -19.17 -29.49 0.34
N VAL A 453 -18.86 -29.67 1.65
CA VAL A 453 -19.01 -28.61 2.66
C VAL A 453 -17.93 -27.54 2.44
N MET A 454 -16.71 -27.92 2.13
CA MET A 454 -15.63 -26.97 1.80
C MET A 454 -15.95 -26.17 0.54
N ALA A 455 -16.49 -26.79 -0.51
CA ALA A 455 -16.89 -26.13 -1.73
C ALA A 455 -18.03 -25.12 -1.50
N SER A 456 -19.05 -25.49 -0.69
CA SER A 456 -20.17 -24.62 -0.35
C SER A 456 -19.71 -23.43 0.51
N THR A 457 -18.83 -23.64 1.47
CA THR A 457 -18.23 -22.59 2.31
C THR A 457 -17.43 -21.60 1.46
N SER A 458 -16.55 -22.10 0.56
CA SER A 458 -15.76 -21.25 -0.33
C SER A 458 -16.65 -20.41 -1.25
N THR A 459 -17.75 -20.98 -1.76
CA THR A 459 -18.72 -20.26 -2.60
C THR A 459 -19.41 -19.13 -1.81
N ALA A 460 -19.81 -19.38 -0.56
CA ALA A 460 -20.39 -18.36 0.32
C ALA A 460 -19.41 -17.22 0.61
N ILE A 461 -18.15 -17.53 0.88
CA ILE A 461 -17.10 -16.52 1.12
C ILE A 461 -16.83 -15.67 -0.14
N LEU A 462 -16.75 -16.30 -1.32
CA LEU A 462 -16.58 -15.57 -2.58
C LEU A 462 -17.73 -14.61 -2.85
N ARG A 463 -18.97 -15.05 -2.58
CA ARG A 463 -20.15 -14.20 -2.71
C ARG A 463 -20.07 -13.00 -1.79
N ILE A 464 -19.74 -13.17 -0.50
CA ILE A 464 -19.56 -12.05 0.45
C ILE A 464 -18.47 -11.10 -0.05
N LYS A 465 -17.35 -11.62 -0.53
CA LYS A 465 -16.25 -10.81 -1.09
C LYS A 465 -16.73 -9.95 -2.25
N GLU A 466 -17.45 -10.53 -3.21
CA GLU A 466 -17.98 -9.80 -4.37
C GLU A 466 -19.03 -8.76 -3.95
N GLU A 467 -19.93 -9.11 -3.04
CA GLU A 467 -20.97 -8.21 -2.54
C GLU A 467 -20.37 -7.00 -1.82
N VAL A 468 -19.38 -7.19 -0.92
CA VAL A 468 -18.70 -6.06 -0.24
C VAL A 468 -17.93 -5.19 -1.22
N GLN A 469 -17.27 -5.76 -2.22
CA GLN A 469 -16.56 -5.00 -3.25
C GLN A 469 -17.51 -4.10 -4.04
N GLN A 470 -18.67 -4.62 -4.44
CA GLN A 470 -19.70 -3.85 -5.15
C GLN A 470 -20.36 -2.80 -4.26
N LEU A 471 -20.61 -3.13 -3.00
CA LEU A 471 -21.15 -2.22 -2.00
C LEU A 471 -20.22 -1.02 -1.81
N MET A 472 -18.94 -1.26 -1.53
CA MET A 472 -17.94 -0.22 -1.29
C MET A 472 -17.72 0.65 -2.52
N TRP A 473 -17.71 0.07 -3.73
CA TRP A 473 -17.62 0.86 -4.96
C TRP A 473 -18.80 1.82 -5.13
N ARG A 474 -20.01 1.37 -4.86
CA ARG A 474 -21.22 2.17 -5.05
C ARG A 474 -21.46 3.21 -3.95
N GLN A 475 -21.18 2.85 -2.68
CA GLN A 475 -21.59 3.65 -1.53
C GLN A 475 -20.44 4.45 -0.90
N ALA A 476 -19.20 3.94 -0.98
CA ALA A 476 -18.01 4.55 -0.40
C ALA A 476 -16.94 4.94 -1.45
N GLY A 477 -17.32 4.97 -2.73
CA GLY A 477 -16.45 5.31 -3.84
C GLY A 477 -16.10 6.80 -3.92
N ILE A 478 -16.09 7.35 -5.15
CA ILE A 478 -15.66 8.72 -5.44
C ILE A 478 -16.62 9.76 -4.86
N SER A 479 -17.93 9.49 -4.89
CA SER A 479 -18.98 10.38 -4.37
C SER A 479 -19.78 9.65 -3.31
N ARG A 480 -19.94 10.26 -2.14
CA ARG A 480 -20.47 9.64 -0.92
C ARG A 480 -21.65 10.43 -0.38
N ASP A 481 -22.54 9.75 0.32
CA ASP A 481 -23.70 10.34 1.00
C ASP A 481 -23.89 9.66 2.36
N GLY A 482 -24.23 10.45 3.40
CA GLY A 482 -24.31 9.94 4.77
C GLY A 482 -25.34 8.84 4.97
N VAL A 483 -26.49 8.91 4.28
CA VAL A 483 -27.53 7.87 4.38
C VAL A 483 -27.03 6.56 3.75
N GLN A 484 -26.35 6.67 2.60
CA GLN A 484 -25.79 5.51 1.91
C GLN A 484 -24.62 4.89 2.68
N LEU A 485 -23.75 5.71 3.26
CA LEU A 485 -22.62 5.24 4.10
C LEU A 485 -23.15 4.50 5.35
N ALA A 486 -24.20 5.02 5.99
CA ALA A 486 -24.78 4.38 7.18
C ALA A 486 -25.44 3.03 6.83
N ALA A 487 -26.16 2.94 5.71
CA ALA A 487 -26.72 1.68 5.23
C ALA A 487 -25.62 0.67 4.90
N ALA A 488 -24.58 1.10 4.17
CA ALA A 488 -23.44 0.24 3.83
C ALA A 488 -22.68 -0.26 5.08
N LEU A 489 -22.59 0.55 6.12
CA LEU A 489 -21.98 0.13 7.39
C LEU A 489 -22.77 -1.00 8.04
N THR A 490 -24.10 -0.92 8.06
CA THR A 490 -24.98 -2.00 8.55
C THR A 490 -24.79 -3.29 7.75
N ASP A 491 -24.78 -3.19 6.40
CA ASP A 491 -24.56 -4.35 5.54
C ASP A 491 -23.19 -5.02 5.80
N VAL A 492 -22.13 -4.21 5.98
CA VAL A 492 -20.78 -4.73 6.29
C VAL A 492 -20.73 -5.40 7.67
N GLU A 493 -21.45 -4.88 8.67
CA GLU A 493 -21.56 -5.52 10.00
C GLU A 493 -22.26 -6.89 9.89
N GLU A 494 -23.31 -7.00 9.08
CA GLU A 494 -23.98 -8.28 8.80
C GLU A 494 -23.04 -9.27 8.09
N TYR A 495 -22.28 -8.83 7.09
CA TYR A 495 -21.28 -9.69 6.44
C TYR A 495 -20.16 -10.13 7.40
N ARG A 496 -19.72 -9.29 8.33
CA ARG A 496 -18.73 -9.65 9.36
C ARG A 496 -19.29 -10.74 10.29
N MET A 497 -20.56 -10.65 10.70
CA MET A 497 -21.21 -11.69 11.50
C MET A 497 -21.35 -13.01 10.72
N ALA A 498 -21.74 -12.93 9.45
CA ALA A 498 -21.85 -14.12 8.59
C ALA A 498 -20.48 -14.80 8.39
N MET A 499 -19.41 -14.01 8.20
CA MET A 499 -18.04 -14.54 8.08
C MET A 499 -17.55 -15.22 9.35
N ALA A 500 -17.91 -14.71 10.53
CA ALA A 500 -17.54 -15.35 11.81
C ALA A 500 -18.20 -16.75 11.94
N ALA A 501 -19.39 -16.94 11.38
CA ALA A 501 -20.04 -18.26 11.36
C ALA A 501 -19.43 -19.25 10.35
N LEU A 502 -18.61 -18.78 9.41
CA LEU A 502 -17.92 -19.58 8.39
C LEU A 502 -16.44 -19.80 8.71
N GLU A 503 -16.04 -19.66 9.96
CA GLU A 503 -14.61 -19.71 10.37
C GLU A 503 -13.89 -20.94 9.82
N THR A 504 -12.81 -20.69 9.10
CA THR A 504 -11.94 -21.70 8.47
C THR A 504 -10.51 -21.16 8.37
N SER A 505 -9.53 -22.05 8.27
CA SER A 505 -8.12 -21.70 8.08
C SER A 505 -7.77 -21.38 6.62
N GLN A 506 -8.75 -21.28 5.71
CA GLN A 506 -8.47 -21.01 4.30
C GLN A 506 -8.03 -19.57 4.07
N ARG A 507 -7.06 -19.38 3.18
CA ARG A 507 -6.58 -18.06 2.74
C ARG A 507 -7.74 -17.13 2.32
N LEU A 508 -8.69 -17.66 1.54
CA LEU A 508 -9.84 -16.88 1.07
C LEU A 508 -10.66 -16.28 2.23
N TRP A 509 -10.88 -17.06 3.29
CA TRP A 509 -11.58 -16.57 4.49
C TRP A 509 -10.80 -15.46 5.18
N VAL A 510 -9.48 -15.64 5.39
CA VAL A 510 -8.63 -14.64 6.05
C VAL A 510 -8.62 -13.33 5.27
N GLU A 511 -8.39 -13.38 3.95
CA GLU A 511 -8.38 -12.20 3.09
C GLU A 511 -9.74 -11.50 3.04
N THR A 512 -10.85 -12.25 3.03
CA THR A 512 -12.21 -11.67 3.03
C THR A 512 -12.55 -11.05 4.37
N ARG A 513 -12.17 -11.69 5.50
CA ARG A 513 -12.30 -11.09 6.84
C ARG A 513 -11.54 -9.77 6.93
N ASN A 514 -10.30 -9.73 6.46
CA ASN A 514 -9.48 -8.52 6.46
C ASN A 514 -10.09 -7.42 5.59
N LEU A 515 -10.63 -7.75 4.41
CA LEU A 515 -11.36 -6.79 3.56
C LEU A 515 -12.60 -6.21 4.25
N LEU A 516 -13.36 -7.02 4.98
CA LEU A 516 -14.51 -6.56 5.75
C LEU A 516 -14.11 -5.64 6.90
N ASP A 517 -13.01 -5.93 7.60
CA ASP A 517 -12.47 -5.05 8.64
C ASP A 517 -12.02 -3.70 8.04
N VAL A 518 -11.35 -3.71 6.89
CA VAL A 518 -10.96 -2.49 6.16
C VAL A 518 -12.20 -1.72 5.68
N ALA A 519 -13.21 -2.39 5.11
CA ALA A 519 -14.48 -1.77 4.71
C ALA A 519 -15.17 -1.08 5.88
N TYR A 520 -15.25 -1.76 7.02
CA TYR A 520 -15.81 -1.24 8.27
C TYR A 520 -15.09 0.04 8.73
N LEU A 521 -13.76 0.03 8.77
CA LEU A 521 -12.95 1.18 9.14
C LEU A 521 -13.15 2.36 8.18
N MET A 522 -13.16 2.10 6.86
CA MET A 522 -13.36 3.12 5.83
C MET A 522 -14.75 3.77 5.95
N LEU A 523 -15.80 2.96 6.12
CA LEU A 523 -17.18 3.45 6.23
C LEU A 523 -17.37 4.27 7.49
N ARG A 524 -16.87 3.81 8.63
CA ARG A 524 -16.94 4.55 9.89
C ARG A 524 -16.23 5.89 9.81
N SER A 525 -15.01 5.91 9.26
CA SER A 525 -14.24 7.13 9.10
C SER A 525 -14.91 8.11 8.12
N ALA A 526 -15.43 7.59 6.99
CA ALA A 526 -16.13 8.39 5.99
C ALA A 526 -17.47 8.96 6.50
N LEU A 527 -18.19 8.20 7.35
CA LEU A 527 -19.43 8.66 7.97
C LEU A 527 -19.14 9.72 9.05
N PHE A 528 -18.07 9.54 9.83
CA PHE A 528 -17.67 10.41 10.92
C PHE A 528 -17.23 11.79 10.42
N ARG A 529 -16.43 11.87 9.32
CA ARG A 529 -15.99 13.14 8.73
C ARG A 529 -17.10 13.81 7.93
N THR A 530 -17.55 14.98 8.39
CA THR A 530 -18.67 15.74 7.79
C THR A 530 -18.19 16.96 7.02
N GLU A 531 -17.29 16.76 6.06
CA GLU A 531 -16.78 17.74 5.10
C GLU A 531 -16.44 17.07 3.77
N SER A 532 -16.06 17.85 2.76
CA SER A 532 -15.43 17.37 1.53
C SER A 532 -14.02 17.93 1.40
N ARG A 533 -12.99 17.03 1.38
CA ARG A 533 -11.58 17.42 1.30
C ARG A 533 -10.77 16.37 0.54
N GLY A 534 -9.96 16.77 -0.44
CA GLY A 534 -9.10 15.88 -1.20
C GLY A 534 -9.87 14.71 -1.82
N ALA A 535 -9.50 13.48 -1.47
CA ALA A 535 -10.14 12.26 -1.96
C ALA A 535 -11.49 11.93 -1.26
N HIS A 536 -11.82 12.58 -0.15
CA HIS A 536 -13.10 12.40 0.55
C HIS A 536 -14.13 13.42 0.06
N GLN A 537 -15.17 12.96 -0.62
CA GLN A 537 -16.22 13.80 -1.19
C GLN A 537 -17.60 13.39 -0.68
N ARG A 538 -18.23 14.26 0.11
CA ARG A 538 -19.57 14.10 0.67
C ARG A 538 -20.57 14.99 -0.08
N ASN A 539 -21.63 14.41 -0.65
CA ASN A 539 -22.68 15.19 -1.33
C ASN A 539 -23.54 16.00 -0.35
N ASP A 540 -23.73 15.46 0.85
CA ASP A 540 -24.46 16.09 1.95
C ASP A 540 -23.61 17.12 2.74
N TYR A 541 -22.28 17.10 2.59
CA TYR A 541 -21.33 18.08 3.12
C TYR A 541 -20.30 18.47 2.05
N PRO A 542 -20.70 19.24 1.01
CA PRO A 542 -19.85 19.46 -0.17
C PRO A 542 -18.67 20.40 0.06
N GLU A 543 -18.69 21.18 1.14
CA GLU A 543 -17.68 22.21 1.42
C GLU A 543 -16.58 21.67 2.35
N ILE A 544 -15.42 22.35 2.30
CA ILE A 544 -14.33 22.17 3.25
C ILE A 544 -14.74 22.86 4.56
N ASP A 545 -14.45 22.22 5.69
CA ASP A 545 -14.69 22.78 7.02
C ASP A 545 -13.38 22.76 7.84
N ASP A 546 -12.93 23.94 8.31
CA ASP A 546 -11.69 24.08 9.08
C ASP A 546 -11.73 23.36 10.45
N GLN A 547 -12.90 23.03 10.97
CA GLN A 547 -13.03 22.18 12.17
C GLN A 547 -12.50 20.75 11.91
N TRP A 548 -12.41 20.35 10.65
CA TRP A 548 -11.85 19.09 10.20
C TRP A 548 -10.37 19.15 9.79
N LEU A 549 -9.64 20.23 10.14
CA LEU A 549 -8.17 20.26 10.04
C LEU A 549 -7.54 19.37 11.13
N CYS A 550 -7.90 18.10 11.10
CA CYS A 550 -7.48 17.08 12.07
C CYS A 550 -7.57 15.69 11.42
N HIS A 551 -6.83 14.74 11.99
CA HIS A 551 -6.94 13.33 11.62
C HIS A 551 -8.20 12.71 12.21
N THR A 552 -8.82 11.79 11.46
CA THR A 552 -9.79 10.83 11.99
C THR A 552 -9.03 9.63 12.53
N VAL A 553 -9.22 9.28 13.81
CA VAL A 553 -8.54 8.13 14.44
C VAL A 553 -9.53 7.11 14.97
N VAL A 554 -9.17 5.83 14.87
CA VAL A 554 -9.95 4.69 15.37
C VAL A 554 -9.04 3.84 16.26
N VAL A 555 -9.48 3.55 17.48
CA VAL A 555 -8.83 2.60 18.39
C VAL A 555 -9.89 1.64 18.92
N GLY A 556 -9.81 0.37 18.57
CA GLY A 556 -10.90 -0.57 18.81
C GLY A 556 -12.21 -0.06 18.23
N GLU A 557 -13.25 0.07 19.07
CA GLU A 557 -14.56 0.58 18.65
C GLU A 557 -14.72 2.10 18.85
N THR A 558 -13.69 2.80 19.31
CA THR A 558 -13.74 4.26 19.51
C THR A 558 -13.24 4.99 18.28
N ILE A 559 -13.99 6.00 17.83
CA ILE A 559 -13.59 6.92 16.76
C ILE A 559 -13.54 8.34 17.29
N GLY A 560 -12.57 9.12 16.84
CA GLY A 560 -12.38 10.50 17.29
C GLY A 560 -11.50 11.33 16.38
N GLN A 561 -11.22 12.56 16.79
CA GLN A 561 -10.35 13.51 16.10
C GLN A 561 -9.01 13.63 16.83
N LYS A 562 -7.92 13.77 16.08
CA LYS A 562 -6.58 14.04 16.60
C LYS A 562 -5.96 15.21 15.86
N SER A 563 -5.47 16.22 16.60
CA SER A 563 -4.85 17.42 16.00
C SER A 563 -3.62 17.05 15.17
N LEU A 564 -3.39 17.78 14.09
CA LEU A 564 -2.19 17.66 13.26
C LEU A 564 -0.91 17.88 14.08
N GLY A 565 0.15 17.16 13.76
CA GLY A 565 1.47 17.29 14.41
C GLY A 565 1.55 16.79 15.85
N LYS A 566 0.50 16.21 16.40
CA LYS A 566 0.59 15.45 17.66
C LYS A 566 0.99 14.01 17.29
N GLY A 567 2.25 13.69 17.55
CA GLY A 567 2.77 12.32 17.45
C GLY A 567 1.96 11.31 18.28
N LEU A 568 2.34 10.04 18.15
CA LEU A 568 1.81 8.93 18.96
C LEU A 568 2.03 9.16 20.45
#